data_89c9c38e9e1cb2624184666e7c36e802
#
_entry.id   89c9c38e9e1cb2624184666e7c36e802
#
_cell.length_a   1.000
_cell.length_b   1.000
_cell.length_c   1.000
_cell.angle_alpha   90.00
_cell.angle_beta   90.00
_cell.angle_gamma   90.00
#
_symmetry.space_group_name_H-M   'P 1'
#
loop_
_entity.id
_entity.type
_entity.pdbx_description
1 polymer ?
#
loop_
_entity_poly.entity_id
_entity_poly.type
_entity_poly.pdbx_seq_one_letter_code
_entity_poly.pdbx_strand_id
1 'polypeptide(L)'
;MYSGLNTIWVLLGAALVFFMQAGFSMCEAGFTRAKNTGNILMKNLMDFCIGTPCFWLIGFGIMFGAGNSVIGWLDPGIVKDYGHILPSGVPLWAFAIFQTVFCATSATIVSGAMAERTKFSAYCIYSACISLLIYPISGHWIWGGGWLSQMGFHDFAGSTAVHMVGGVCALIGAKMLGPRIGKYGKDGRPRAILGHNLTFAALGVFILWFCWFGFNGASTVAMDSDAAVTSAGLIFFNTNLAAAVACCVTLIFTWIRYGKPDVSMTYNAALAGLVGITAGCDAVSPLGSAIMGAVFGVVIVLAVEFFDKVARIDDPVGAISVHGVCGALGTVMTGLFATGISTEKGLFYGGGFHFLGVQSLGVVSVAAYVAVIITIVFSILKKTIGLRVDAEEEIAGLDVTEHGLLTAYAGFAMSPDTITDDSTPVAVAGETPVAEAIPVKKVPAFTDGSPKFTKIEVICKEARLDALKNAMTAIGITGMTVSHVLGCGVQKGKPEYYRGIPVEATLLPKVQVDIVVSKVPVRTVVETAKKVLYTGHIGDGKIFVYDVENVVKVRTGEEGYAALQDD
;
A
#
# COMPACT_ATOMS: atom_id res chain seq x y z
N MET A 1 -43.41 8.73 -3.52
CA MET A 1 -42.94 10.05 -3.02
C MET A 1 -41.50 9.88 -2.58
N TYR A 2 -40.63 10.82 -2.89
CA TYR A 2 -39.24 10.74 -2.45
C TYR A 2 -39.09 11.10 -0.97
N SER A 3 -38.21 10.39 -0.25
CA SER A 3 -37.80 10.68 1.12
C SER A 3 -36.52 11.54 1.08
N GLY A 4 -36.61 12.76 1.63
CA GLY A 4 -35.42 13.63 1.74
C GLY A 4 -34.33 13.03 2.62
N LEU A 5 -34.72 12.31 3.71
CA LEU A 5 -33.79 11.68 4.64
C LEU A 5 -33.03 10.51 3.98
N ASN A 6 -33.74 9.62 3.28
CA ASN A 6 -33.13 8.51 2.55
C ASN A 6 -32.21 9.03 1.42
N THR A 7 -32.65 10.07 0.72
CA THR A 7 -31.84 10.68 -0.35
C THR A 7 -30.54 11.28 0.18
N ILE A 8 -30.60 12.07 1.28
CA ILE A 8 -29.41 12.65 1.92
C ILE A 8 -28.47 11.53 2.39
N TRP A 9 -29.03 10.48 3.00
CA TRP A 9 -28.24 9.35 3.48
C TRP A 9 -27.45 8.65 2.36
N VAL A 10 -28.11 8.35 1.27
CA VAL A 10 -27.48 7.74 0.07
C VAL A 10 -26.43 8.65 -0.57
N LEU A 11 -26.71 9.95 -0.68
CA LEU A 11 -25.76 10.92 -1.24
C LEU A 11 -24.54 11.12 -0.33
N LEU A 12 -24.74 11.15 0.99
CA LEU A 12 -23.62 11.18 1.96
C LEU A 12 -22.77 9.92 1.83
N GLY A 13 -23.42 8.75 1.73
CA GLY A 13 -22.72 7.50 1.48
C GLY A 13 -21.91 7.53 0.17
N ALA A 14 -22.51 8.04 -0.91
CA ALA A 14 -21.81 8.19 -2.18
C ALA A 14 -20.57 9.10 -2.06
N ALA A 15 -20.67 10.21 -1.35
CA ALA A 15 -19.55 11.12 -1.11
C ALA A 15 -18.43 10.46 -0.28
N LEU A 16 -18.78 9.70 0.76
CA LEU A 16 -17.81 8.97 1.58
C LEU A 16 -17.11 7.86 0.76
N VAL A 17 -17.87 7.09 -0.01
CA VAL A 17 -17.29 6.03 -0.86
C VAL A 17 -16.44 6.62 -2.00
N PHE A 18 -16.81 7.76 -2.58
CA PHE A 18 -15.93 8.48 -3.49
C PHE A 18 -14.60 8.85 -2.82
N PHE A 19 -14.64 9.33 -1.59
CA PHE A 19 -13.43 9.71 -0.87
C PHE A 19 -12.52 8.51 -0.52
N MET A 20 -13.03 7.27 -0.61
CA MET A 20 -12.17 6.07 -0.53
C MET A 20 -11.09 6.04 -1.62
N GLN A 21 -11.27 6.72 -2.76
CA GLN A 21 -10.22 6.83 -3.78
C GLN A 21 -8.96 7.53 -3.24
N ALA A 22 -9.12 8.54 -2.40
CA ALA A 22 -8.00 9.17 -1.70
C ALA A 22 -7.35 8.19 -0.70
N GLY A 23 -8.16 7.41 0.01
CA GLY A 23 -7.68 6.37 0.92
C GLY A 23 -6.85 5.30 0.22
N PHE A 24 -7.35 4.75 -0.90
CA PHE A 24 -6.61 3.79 -1.73
C PHE A 24 -5.32 4.40 -2.28
N SER A 25 -5.39 5.62 -2.82
CA SER A 25 -4.21 6.33 -3.34
C SER A 25 -3.11 6.44 -2.30
N MET A 26 -3.43 6.86 -1.08
CA MET A 26 -2.46 7.01 0.01
C MET A 26 -1.92 5.66 0.50
N CYS A 27 -2.79 4.66 0.64
CA CYS A 27 -2.41 3.32 1.07
C CYS A 27 -1.46 2.67 0.05
N GLU A 28 -1.81 2.68 -1.23
CA GLU A 28 -0.99 2.12 -2.30
C GLU A 28 0.34 2.87 -2.46
N ALA A 29 0.32 4.21 -2.48
CA ALA A 29 1.53 5.01 -2.57
C ALA A 29 2.47 4.70 -1.40
N GLY A 30 1.94 4.59 -0.18
CA GLY A 30 2.73 4.31 1.00
C GLY A 30 3.41 2.94 0.99
N PHE A 31 2.75 1.91 0.46
CA PHE A 31 3.26 0.54 0.39
C PHE A 31 4.15 0.26 -0.82
N THR A 32 4.29 1.19 -1.75
CA THR A 32 5.11 1.05 -2.95
C THR A 32 6.33 1.95 -2.92
N ARG A 33 7.22 1.83 -3.92
CA ARG A 33 8.44 2.65 -4.01
C ARG A 33 8.15 4.05 -4.53
N ALA A 34 8.83 5.05 -3.98
CA ALA A 34 8.64 6.47 -4.23
C ALA A 34 8.66 6.87 -5.72
N LYS A 35 9.47 6.17 -6.54
CA LYS A 35 9.61 6.39 -7.98
C LYS A 35 8.37 6.06 -8.83
N ASN A 36 7.31 5.54 -8.18
CA ASN A 36 6.04 5.18 -8.82
C ASN A 36 4.84 5.91 -8.20
N THR A 37 5.07 6.87 -7.30
CA THR A 37 4.00 7.53 -6.56
C THR A 37 3.05 8.31 -7.47
N GLY A 38 3.57 9.09 -8.40
CA GLY A 38 2.76 9.85 -9.38
C GLY A 38 1.92 8.93 -10.25
N ASN A 39 2.50 7.82 -10.73
CA ASN A 39 1.78 6.79 -11.49
C ASN A 39 0.63 6.18 -10.68
N ILE A 40 0.86 5.88 -9.41
CA ILE A 40 -0.17 5.31 -8.53
C ILE A 40 -1.32 6.28 -8.28
N LEU A 41 -1.01 7.55 -7.98
CA LEU A 41 -2.03 8.58 -7.79
C LEU A 41 -2.87 8.76 -9.06
N MET A 42 -2.20 8.80 -10.23
CA MET A 42 -2.87 8.91 -11.52
C MET A 42 -3.78 7.70 -11.80
N LYS A 43 -3.33 6.48 -11.53
CA LYS A 43 -4.15 5.28 -11.70
C LYS A 43 -5.42 5.33 -10.86
N ASN A 44 -5.32 5.63 -9.58
CA ASN A 44 -6.47 5.71 -8.68
C ASN A 44 -7.46 6.81 -9.07
N LEU A 45 -6.97 7.97 -9.58
CA LEU A 45 -7.85 9.00 -10.13
C LEU A 45 -8.56 8.50 -11.38
N MET A 46 -7.82 7.84 -12.29
CA MET A 46 -8.37 7.38 -13.56
C MET A 46 -9.34 6.22 -13.43
N ASP A 47 -9.27 5.40 -12.40
CA ASP A 47 -10.28 4.37 -12.12
C ASP A 47 -11.67 5.00 -11.96
N PHE A 48 -11.74 6.05 -11.18
CA PHE A 48 -13.01 6.77 -11.01
C PHE A 48 -13.43 7.52 -12.29
N CYS A 49 -12.47 8.21 -12.94
CA CYS A 49 -12.74 8.98 -14.15
C CYS A 49 -13.16 8.12 -15.34
N ILE A 50 -12.60 6.90 -15.47
CA ILE A 50 -12.96 5.94 -16.52
C ILE A 50 -14.21 5.15 -16.11
N GLY A 51 -14.26 4.69 -14.87
CA GLY A 51 -15.37 3.88 -14.36
C GLY A 51 -16.71 4.61 -14.42
N THR A 52 -16.73 5.89 -14.07
CA THR A 52 -17.96 6.70 -14.08
C THR A 52 -18.67 6.73 -15.45
N PRO A 53 -18.04 7.17 -16.57
CA PRO A 53 -18.70 7.17 -17.86
C PRO A 53 -18.98 5.76 -18.40
N CYS A 54 -18.11 4.79 -18.11
CA CYS A 54 -18.32 3.41 -18.51
C CYS A 54 -19.56 2.80 -17.83
N PHE A 55 -19.67 2.99 -16.53
CA PHE A 55 -20.79 2.48 -15.75
C PHE A 55 -22.10 3.20 -16.10
N TRP A 56 -22.07 4.54 -16.26
CA TRP A 56 -23.21 5.30 -16.71
C TRP A 56 -23.68 4.91 -18.11
N LEU A 57 -22.74 4.71 -19.04
CA LEU A 57 -23.07 4.46 -20.44
C LEU A 57 -23.67 3.06 -20.64
N ILE A 58 -23.14 2.04 -19.99
CA ILE A 58 -23.51 0.64 -20.23
C ILE A 58 -23.68 -0.14 -18.92
N GLY A 59 -22.76 0.00 -17.98
CA GLY A 59 -22.65 -0.87 -16.80
C GLY A 59 -23.90 -0.83 -15.93
N PHE A 60 -24.49 0.34 -15.68
CA PHE A 60 -25.68 0.47 -14.84
C PHE A 60 -26.88 -0.30 -15.41
N GLY A 61 -27.10 -0.21 -16.73
CA GLY A 61 -28.18 -0.94 -17.40
C GLY A 61 -27.98 -2.45 -17.34
N ILE A 62 -26.74 -2.93 -17.52
CA ILE A 62 -26.39 -4.35 -17.38
C ILE A 62 -26.61 -4.83 -15.93
N MET A 63 -26.32 -3.99 -14.95
CA MET A 63 -26.41 -4.38 -13.54
C MET A 63 -27.83 -4.33 -13.00
N PHE A 64 -28.58 -3.26 -13.26
CA PHE A 64 -29.86 -2.95 -12.63
C PHE A 64 -31.06 -2.96 -13.57
N GLY A 65 -30.87 -3.17 -14.86
CA GLY A 65 -31.96 -3.28 -15.82
C GLY A 65 -32.79 -4.54 -15.65
N ALA A 66 -34.09 -4.47 -15.95
CA ALA A 66 -35.02 -5.60 -15.90
C ALA A 66 -34.78 -6.58 -17.06
N GLY A 67 -33.65 -7.27 -17.02
CA GLY A 67 -33.26 -8.26 -18.03
C GLY A 67 -33.73 -9.68 -17.69
N ASN A 68 -32.79 -10.61 -17.74
CA ASN A 68 -33.01 -11.99 -17.31
C ASN A 68 -32.24 -12.30 -16.01
N SER A 69 -32.23 -13.54 -15.56
CA SER A 69 -31.52 -13.92 -14.32
C SER A 69 -29.99 -13.78 -14.38
N VAL A 70 -29.41 -13.56 -15.56
CA VAL A 70 -27.95 -13.50 -15.76
C VAL A 70 -27.46 -12.09 -16.05
N ILE A 71 -28.24 -11.28 -16.78
CA ILE A 71 -27.83 -9.94 -17.21
C ILE A 71 -29.04 -9.02 -17.33
N GLY A 72 -28.89 -7.77 -16.92
CA GLY A 72 -29.84 -6.71 -17.17
C GLY A 72 -29.88 -6.29 -18.65
N TRP A 73 -30.69 -5.32 -18.97
CA TRP A 73 -30.78 -4.83 -20.35
C TRP A 73 -29.66 -3.84 -20.68
N LEU A 74 -29.36 -3.70 -21.95
CA LEU A 74 -28.53 -2.62 -22.44
C LEU A 74 -29.34 -1.31 -22.44
N ASP A 75 -28.86 -0.31 -21.71
CA ASP A 75 -29.50 1.01 -21.59
C ASP A 75 -28.45 2.13 -21.54
N PRO A 76 -27.99 2.59 -22.72
CA PRO A 76 -26.99 3.65 -22.78
C PRO A 76 -27.52 4.95 -22.15
N GLY A 77 -26.86 5.40 -21.07
CA GLY A 77 -27.15 6.67 -20.42
C GLY A 77 -28.26 6.65 -19.37
N ILE A 78 -28.74 5.48 -18.94
CA ILE A 78 -29.76 5.32 -17.87
C ILE A 78 -31.06 6.07 -18.23
N VAL A 79 -31.61 5.75 -19.39
CA VAL A 79 -32.80 6.45 -19.90
C VAL A 79 -34.10 5.67 -19.71
N LYS A 80 -34.03 4.37 -19.38
CA LYS A 80 -35.20 3.53 -19.12
C LYS A 80 -35.72 3.68 -17.70
N ASP A 81 -36.85 3.05 -17.40
CA ASP A 81 -37.44 3.01 -16.05
C ASP A 81 -36.78 1.94 -15.18
N TYR A 82 -36.33 2.33 -14.02
CA TYR A 82 -35.70 1.49 -12.99
C TYR A 82 -36.55 1.37 -11.73
N GLY A 83 -37.83 1.74 -11.78
CA GLY A 83 -38.72 1.70 -10.60
C GLY A 83 -38.80 0.35 -9.90
N HIS A 84 -38.51 -0.74 -10.62
CA HIS A 84 -38.54 -2.11 -10.10
C HIS A 84 -37.39 -2.43 -9.12
N ILE A 85 -36.28 -1.67 -9.17
CA ILE A 85 -35.07 -1.94 -8.37
C ILE A 85 -34.73 -0.79 -7.41
N LEU A 86 -35.28 0.41 -7.63
CA LEU A 86 -34.95 1.56 -6.80
C LEU A 86 -35.42 1.36 -5.36
N PRO A 87 -34.56 1.68 -4.37
CA PRO A 87 -34.98 1.69 -2.96
C PRO A 87 -36.12 2.70 -2.74
N SER A 88 -37.02 2.35 -1.81
CA SER A 88 -38.16 3.19 -1.51
C SER A 88 -37.74 4.61 -1.12
N GLY A 89 -38.31 5.60 -1.79
CA GLY A 89 -38.06 7.00 -1.52
C GLY A 89 -36.72 7.56 -2.03
N VAL A 90 -35.89 6.78 -2.73
CA VAL A 90 -34.62 7.22 -3.28
C VAL A 90 -34.74 7.55 -4.77
N PRO A 91 -34.35 8.76 -5.20
CA PRO A 91 -34.35 9.12 -6.62
C PRO A 91 -33.32 8.32 -7.43
N LEU A 92 -33.62 8.05 -8.71
CA LEU A 92 -32.75 7.32 -9.63
C LEU A 92 -31.28 7.83 -9.62
N TRP A 93 -31.08 9.13 -9.75
CA TRP A 93 -29.74 9.69 -9.84
C TRP A 93 -28.96 9.61 -8.52
N ALA A 94 -29.64 9.64 -7.37
CA ALA A 94 -28.98 9.41 -6.06
C ALA A 94 -28.55 7.95 -5.93
N PHE A 95 -29.37 7.01 -6.38
CA PHE A 95 -29.02 5.59 -6.43
C PHE A 95 -27.91 5.33 -7.45
N ALA A 96 -27.98 5.93 -8.64
CA ALA A 96 -27.00 5.74 -9.70
C ALA A 96 -25.59 6.20 -9.28
N ILE A 97 -25.45 7.39 -8.68
CA ILE A 97 -24.12 7.85 -8.20
C ILE A 97 -23.59 6.95 -7.07
N PHE A 98 -24.47 6.50 -6.16
CA PHE A 98 -24.08 5.59 -5.09
C PHE A 98 -23.55 4.26 -5.65
N GLN A 99 -24.20 3.69 -6.66
CA GLN A 99 -23.73 2.46 -7.31
C GLN A 99 -22.47 2.68 -8.18
N THR A 100 -22.31 3.88 -8.74
CA THR A 100 -21.12 4.23 -9.52
C THR A 100 -19.84 4.20 -8.67
N VAL A 101 -19.87 4.72 -7.45
CA VAL A 101 -18.69 4.73 -6.57
C VAL A 101 -18.29 3.32 -6.12
N PHE A 102 -19.22 2.38 -6.00
CA PHE A 102 -18.95 0.97 -5.74
C PHE A 102 -18.29 0.28 -6.95
N CYS A 103 -18.76 0.59 -8.17
CA CYS A 103 -18.14 0.10 -9.39
C CYS A 103 -16.66 0.51 -9.48
N ALA A 104 -16.38 1.80 -9.29
CA ALA A 104 -15.01 2.32 -9.30
C ALA A 104 -14.12 1.62 -8.27
N THR A 105 -14.63 1.35 -7.06
CA THR A 105 -13.88 0.64 -6.02
C THR A 105 -13.42 -0.75 -6.48
N SER A 106 -14.25 -1.49 -7.21
CA SER A 106 -13.87 -2.83 -7.70
C SER A 106 -12.69 -2.81 -8.68
N ALA A 107 -12.56 -1.76 -9.50
CA ALA A 107 -11.45 -1.56 -10.42
C ALA A 107 -10.18 -1.10 -9.70
N THR A 108 -10.32 -0.18 -8.73
CA THR A 108 -9.22 0.38 -7.94
C THR A 108 -8.42 -0.70 -7.20
N ILE A 109 -9.09 -1.73 -6.65
CA ILE A 109 -8.44 -2.84 -5.93
C ILE A 109 -7.34 -3.51 -6.77
N VAL A 110 -7.51 -3.59 -8.08
CA VAL A 110 -6.54 -4.24 -8.98
C VAL A 110 -5.24 -3.44 -9.11
N SER A 111 -5.33 -2.12 -8.96
CA SER A 111 -4.19 -1.19 -9.05
C SER A 111 -3.02 -1.61 -8.16
N GLY A 112 -3.30 -1.89 -6.89
CA GLY A 112 -2.28 -2.17 -5.89
C GLY A 112 -1.49 -3.45 -6.15
N ALA A 113 -2.15 -4.54 -6.54
CA ALA A 113 -1.49 -5.82 -6.83
C ALA A 113 -0.60 -5.77 -8.07
N MET A 114 -0.92 -4.90 -9.03
CA MET A 114 -0.20 -4.75 -10.29
C MET A 114 0.75 -3.53 -10.29
N ALA A 115 0.91 -2.85 -9.17
CA ALA A 115 1.70 -1.65 -9.04
C ALA A 115 3.17 -1.83 -9.43
N GLU A 116 3.80 -0.73 -9.83
CA GLU A 116 5.23 -0.56 -10.16
C GLU A 116 5.70 -1.19 -11.49
N ARG A 117 4.87 -1.96 -12.21
CA ARG A 117 5.30 -2.68 -13.42
C ARG A 117 4.25 -2.79 -14.53
N THR A 118 3.04 -2.23 -14.33
CA THR A 118 1.96 -2.30 -15.31
C THR A 118 2.01 -1.09 -16.23
N LYS A 119 1.86 -1.30 -17.55
CA LYS A 119 1.67 -0.20 -18.52
C LYS A 119 0.40 0.58 -18.18
N PHE A 120 0.49 1.90 -18.13
CA PHE A 120 -0.62 2.79 -17.80
C PHE A 120 -1.79 2.67 -18.81
N SER A 121 -1.46 2.52 -20.09
CA SER A 121 -2.47 2.30 -21.13
C SER A 121 -3.26 1.00 -20.95
N ALA A 122 -2.57 -0.09 -20.59
CA ALA A 122 -3.22 -1.36 -20.28
C ALA A 122 -4.13 -1.25 -19.05
N TYR A 123 -3.68 -0.49 -18.04
CA TYR A 123 -4.44 -0.18 -16.84
C TYR A 123 -5.78 0.49 -17.17
N CYS A 124 -5.76 1.55 -17.97
CA CYS A 124 -6.98 2.28 -18.37
C CYS A 124 -7.99 1.36 -19.08
N ILE A 125 -7.51 0.47 -19.96
CA ILE A 125 -8.40 -0.43 -20.71
C ILE A 125 -9.02 -1.50 -19.81
N TYR A 126 -8.25 -2.15 -18.94
CA TYR A 126 -8.86 -3.17 -18.11
C TYR A 126 -9.78 -2.58 -17.01
N SER A 127 -9.50 -1.37 -16.52
CA SER A 127 -10.41 -0.64 -15.63
C SER A 127 -11.75 -0.37 -16.32
N ALA A 128 -11.72 0.05 -17.60
CA ALA A 128 -12.93 0.17 -18.40
C ALA A 128 -13.67 -1.17 -18.55
N CYS A 129 -12.97 -2.26 -18.85
CA CYS A 129 -13.57 -3.60 -18.97
C CYS A 129 -14.23 -4.08 -17.67
N ILE A 130 -13.60 -3.82 -16.54
CA ILE A 130 -14.19 -4.15 -15.22
C ILE A 130 -15.49 -3.37 -15.03
N SER A 131 -15.48 -2.07 -15.28
CA SER A 131 -16.62 -1.17 -15.07
C SER A 131 -17.77 -1.36 -16.08
N LEU A 132 -17.46 -1.83 -17.30
CA LEU A 132 -18.47 -2.07 -18.35
C LEU A 132 -19.12 -3.44 -18.23
N LEU A 133 -18.37 -4.50 -17.88
CA LEU A 133 -18.80 -5.87 -18.05
C LEU A 133 -18.62 -6.73 -16.79
N ILE A 134 -17.43 -6.78 -16.19
CA ILE A 134 -17.12 -7.77 -15.17
C ILE A 134 -17.93 -7.49 -13.91
N TYR A 135 -17.79 -6.29 -13.36
CA TYR A 135 -18.52 -5.87 -12.17
C TYR A 135 -20.05 -5.81 -12.42
N PRO A 136 -20.57 -5.21 -13.51
CA PRO A 136 -22.00 -5.13 -13.70
C PRO A 136 -22.71 -6.48 -13.82
N ILE A 137 -22.13 -7.45 -14.51
CA ILE A 137 -22.76 -8.77 -14.68
C ILE A 137 -22.78 -9.54 -13.34
N SER A 138 -21.67 -9.60 -12.62
CA SER A 138 -21.64 -10.24 -11.29
C SER A 138 -22.53 -9.48 -10.28
N GLY A 139 -22.55 -8.16 -10.37
CA GLY A 139 -23.43 -7.32 -9.56
C GLY A 139 -24.92 -7.51 -9.87
N HIS A 140 -25.28 -7.78 -11.13
CA HIS A 140 -26.65 -8.15 -11.49
C HIS A 140 -27.08 -9.45 -10.80
N TRP A 141 -26.21 -10.46 -10.74
CA TRP A 141 -26.50 -11.72 -10.05
C TRP A 141 -26.84 -11.50 -8.58
N ILE A 142 -26.16 -10.55 -7.91
CA ILE A 142 -26.22 -10.32 -6.47
C ILE A 142 -27.28 -9.26 -6.11
N TRP A 143 -27.25 -8.09 -6.77
CA TRP A 143 -28.05 -6.93 -6.39
C TRP A 143 -29.07 -6.50 -7.46
N GLY A 144 -28.89 -6.93 -8.71
CA GLY A 144 -29.75 -6.58 -9.84
C GLY A 144 -30.98 -7.49 -10.01
N GLY A 145 -31.28 -8.35 -9.04
CA GLY A 145 -32.39 -9.32 -9.13
C GLY A 145 -32.06 -10.58 -9.94
N GLY A 146 -30.77 -10.85 -10.20
CA GLY A 146 -30.31 -12.03 -10.91
C GLY A 146 -30.41 -13.33 -10.08
N TRP A 147 -29.88 -14.42 -10.63
CA TRP A 147 -30.11 -15.77 -10.12
C TRP A 147 -29.59 -16.01 -8.69
N LEU A 148 -28.49 -15.39 -8.28
CA LEU A 148 -27.98 -15.50 -6.90
C LEU A 148 -28.91 -14.81 -5.90
N SER A 149 -29.38 -13.61 -6.23
CA SER A 149 -30.38 -12.90 -5.45
C SER A 149 -31.66 -13.73 -5.27
N GLN A 150 -32.13 -14.37 -6.36
CA GLN A 150 -33.31 -15.24 -6.34
C GLN A 150 -33.12 -16.51 -5.49
N MET A 151 -31.88 -16.96 -5.31
CA MET A 151 -31.53 -18.09 -4.42
C MET A 151 -31.37 -17.68 -2.96
N GLY A 152 -31.48 -16.40 -2.61
CA GLY A 152 -31.27 -15.89 -1.26
C GLY A 152 -29.79 -15.64 -0.91
N PHE A 153 -28.90 -15.52 -1.91
CA PHE A 153 -27.52 -15.09 -1.66
C PHE A 153 -27.52 -13.69 -1.05
N HIS A 154 -26.78 -13.52 0.04
CA HIS A 154 -26.70 -12.27 0.76
C HIS A 154 -25.28 -11.72 0.77
N ASP A 155 -25.09 -10.56 0.21
CA ASP A 155 -23.89 -9.75 0.30
C ASP A 155 -24.33 -8.29 0.46
N PHE A 156 -24.40 -7.85 1.72
CA PHE A 156 -25.06 -6.59 2.07
C PHE A 156 -24.43 -5.39 1.38
N ALA A 157 -23.12 -5.24 1.48
CA ALA A 157 -22.43 -4.09 0.92
C ALA A 157 -21.25 -4.45 -0.01
N GLY A 158 -20.95 -5.74 -0.27
CA GLY A 158 -20.06 -6.12 -1.36
C GLY A 158 -18.75 -6.81 -0.99
N SER A 159 -18.68 -7.64 0.04
CA SER A 159 -17.50 -8.50 0.25
C SER A 159 -17.20 -9.34 -0.99
N THR A 160 -18.21 -9.91 -1.63
CA THR A 160 -18.11 -10.63 -2.91
C THR A 160 -18.26 -9.69 -4.09
N ALA A 161 -19.35 -8.91 -4.14
CA ALA A 161 -19.73 -8.10 -5.31
C ALA A 161 -18.67 -7.06 -5.70
N VAL A 162 -17.97 -6.49 -4.74
CA VAL A 162 -16.94 -5.46 -4.95
C VAL A 162 -15.55 -6.00 -4.68
N HIS A 163 -15.31 -6.44 -3.44
CA HIS A 163 -13.96 -6.73 -2.98
C HIS A 163 -13.41 -8.03 -3.57
N MET A 164 -14.15 -9.11 -3.54
CA MET A 164 -13.68 -10.36 -4.14
C MET A 164 -13.55 -10.24 -5.67
N VAL A 165 -14.45 -9.53 -6.35
CA VAL A 165 -14.33 -9.25 -7.79
C VAL A 165 -13.00 -8.56 -8.09
N GLY A 166 -12.70 -7.46 -7.40
CA GLY A 166 -11.41 -6.78 -7.54
C GLY A 166 -10.22 -7.66 -7.14
N GLY A 167 -10.34 -8.42 -6.05
CA GLY A 167 -9.30 -9.31 -5.56
C GLY A 167 -8.96 -10.48 -6.49
N VAL A 168 -9.95 -11.05 -7.19
CA VAL A 168 -9.74 -12.09 -8.21
C VAL A 168 -9.09 -11.49 -9.46
N CYS A 169 -9.53 -10.31 -9.90
CA CYS A 169 -8.87 -9.59 -10.98
C CYS A 169 -7.40 -9.30 -10.63
N ALA A 170 -7.13 -8.86 -9.41
CA ALA A 170 -5.80 -8.59 -8.87
C ALA A 170 -4.92 -9.85 -8.88
N LEU A 171 -5.46 -10.99 -8.44
CA LEU A 171 -4.75 -12.27 -8.42
C LEU A 171 -4.32 -12.71 -9.82
N ILE A 172 -5.25 -12.70 -10.77
CA ILE A 172 -4.97 -13.10 -12.16
C ILE A 172 -4.00 -12.11 -12.81
N GLY A 173 -4.22 -10.80 -12.60
CA GLY A 173 -3.37 -9.75 -13.12
C GLY A 173 -1.93 -9.85 -12.60
N ALA A 174 -1.74 -9.95 -11.30
CA ALA A 174 -0.41 -10.10 -10.69
C ALA A 174 0.32 -11.36 -11.17
N LYS A 175 -0.40 -12.49 -11.32
CA LYS A 175 0.15 -13.74 -11.84
C LYS A 175 0.59 -13.61 -13.31
N MET A 176 -0.23 -13.00 -14.18
CA MET A 176 0.07 -12.85 -15.60
C MET A 176 1.15 -11.81 -15.89
N LEU A 177 1.24 -10.80 -15.04
CA LEU A 177 2.24 -9.73 -15.09
C LEU A 177 3.62 -10.25 -14.63
N GLY A 178 3.64 -11.14 -13.66
CA GLY A 178 4.84 -11.63 -12.99
C GLY A 178 5.31 -10.71 -11.86
N PRO A 179 6.32 -11.15 -11.08
CA PRO A 179 6.84 -10.39 -9.95
C PRO A 179 7.64 -9.16 -10.40
N ARG A 180 7.75 -8.17 -9.50
CA ARG A 180 8.68 -7.03 -9.68
C ARG A 180 10.12 -7.52 -9.78
N ILE A 181 10.94 -6.80 -10.52
CA ILE A 181 12.38 -7.06 -10.61
C ILE A 181 12.98 -7.03 -9.20
N GLY A 182 13.76 -8.05 -8.86
CA GLY A 182 14.38 -8.19 -7.54
C GLY A 182 13.48 -8.79 -6.44
N LYS A 183 12.20 -9.09 -6.70
CA LYS A 183 11.29 -9.67 -5.69
C LYS A 183 11.71 -11.07 -5.23
N TYR A 184 12.26 -11.89 -6.12
CA TYR A 184 12.75 -13.23 -5.80
C TYR A 184 14.22 -13.36 -6.12
N GLY A 185 14.98 -13.96 -5.19
CA GLY A 185 16.40 -14.28 -5.40
C GLY A 185 16.61 -15.45 -6.38
N LYS A 186 17.86 -15.68 -6.78
CA LYS A 186 18.23 -16.86 -7.60
C LYS A 186 17.85 -18.20 -6.95
N ASP A 187 17.79 -18.22 -5.62
CA ASP A 187 17.32 -19.35 -4.79
C ASP A 187 15.78 -19.47 -4.75
N GLY A 188 15.06 -18.56 -5.40
CA GLY A 188 13.60 -18.50 -5.43
C GLY A 188 12.96 -17.99 -4.13
N ARG A 189 13.75 -17.55 -3.16
CA ARG A 189 13.23 -16.95 -1.92
C ARG A 189 12.74 -15.53 -2.15
N PRO A 190 11.62 -15.13 -1.52
CA PRO A 190 11.15 -13.78 -1.63
C PRO A 190 12.07 -12.81 -0.89
N ARG A 191 12.28 -11.63 -1.50
CA ARG A 191 12.96 -10.49 -0.89
C ARG A 191 11.94 -9.42 -0.51
N ALA A 192 12.19 -8.71 0.58
CA ALA A 192 11.34 -7.61 0.97
C ALA A 192 11.61 -6.40 0.06
N ILE A 193 10.56 -5.89 -0.58
CA ILE A 193 10.56 -4.59 -1.24
C ILE A 193 9.72 -3.67 -0.36
N LEU A 194 10.39 -2.77 0.35
CA LEU A 194 9.76 -1.90 1.34
C LEU A 194 8.91 -0.82 0.67
N GLY A 195 7.76 -0.51 1.29
CA GLY A 195 7.04 0.72 0.98
C GLY A 195 7.85 1.95 1.43
N HIS A 196 7.77 3.02 0.65
CA HIS A 196 8.59 4.20 0.92
C HIS A 196 8.02 5.10 2.04
N ASN A 197 6.72 5.00 2.34
CA ASN A 197 6.09 5.90 3.31
C ASN A 197 4.92 5.25 4.06
N LEU A 198 5.23 4.59 5.17
CA LEU A 198 4.21 3.96 6.03
C LEU A 198 3.25 4.97 6.67
N THR A 199 3.63 6.26 6.77
CA THR A 199 2.72 7.32 7.25
C THR A 199 1.61 7.57 6.24
N PHE A 200 1.91 7.57 4.94
CA PHE A 200 0.88 7.64 3.91
C PHE A 200 0.00 6.40 3.91
N ALA A 201 0.59 5.22 4.08
CA ALA A 201 -0.19 3.99 4.20
C ALA A 201 -1.16 4.06 5.39
N ALA A 202 -0.70 4.53 6.56
CA ALA A 202 -1.55 4.74 7.73
C ALA A 202 -2.69 5.71 7.46
N LEU A 203 -2.38 6.88 6.88
CA LEU A 203 -3.40 7.87 6.52
C LEU A 203 -4.45 7.28 5.58
N GLY A 204 -4.00 6.51 4.57
CA GLY A 204 -4.89 5.80 3.65
C GLY A 204 -5.82 4.84 4.37
N VAL A 205 -5.31 4.06 5.32
CA VAL A 205 -6.12 3.12 6.12
C VAL A 205 -7.15 3.85 6.97
N PHE A 206 -6.78 4.96 7.63
CA PHE A 206 -7.74 5.75 8.41
C PHE A 206 -8.85 6.37 7.54
N ILE A 207 -8.49 6.89 6.36
CA ILE A 207 -9.47 7.42 5.39
C ILE A 207 -10.42 6.28 4.95
N LEU A 208 -9.88 5.13 4.58
CA LEU A 208 -10.68 3.98 4.17
C LEU A 208 -11.61 3.51 5.29
N TRP A 209 -11.13 3.42 6.52
CA TRP A 209 -11.94 3.03 7.67
C TRP A 209 -13.08 4.03 7.92
N PHE A 210 -12.78 5.31 7.94
CA PHE A 210 -13.78 6.36 8.07
C PHE A 210 -14.85 6.29 6.96
N CYS A 211 -14.41 6.15 5.73
CA CYS A 211 -15.32 6.05 4.58
C CYS A 211 -16.13 4.75 4.58
N TRP A 212 -15.64 3.70 5.25
CA TRP A 212 -16.36 2.42 5.36
C TRP A 212 -17.65 2.53 6.16
N PHE A 213 -17.78 3.49 7.04
CA PHE A 213 -19.05 3.82 7.67
C PHE A 213 -20.11 4.25 6.64
N GLY A 214 -19.71 4.98 5.61
CA GLY A 214 -20.58 5.27 4.46
C GLY A 214 -20.77 4.06 3.54
N PHE A 215 -19.71 3.30 3.27
CA PHE A 215 -19.77 2.11 2.43
C PHE A 215 -20.77 1.09 2.97
N ASN A 216 -20.65 0.67 4.21
CA ASN A 216 -21.55 -0.29 4.84
C ASN A 216 -22.84 0.38 5.34
N GLY A 217 -22.75 1.48 6.08
CA GLY A 217 -23.90 2.12 6.70
C GLY A 217 -24.92 2.64 5.70
N ALA A 218 -24.47 3.35 4.66
CA ALA A 218 -25.38 3.90 3.67
C ALA A 218 -25.97 2.83 2.71
N SER A 219 -25.45 1.59 2.75
CA SER A 219 -26.03 0.45 2.02
C SER A 219 -27.40 0.02 2.57
N THR A 220 -27.84 0.54 3.74
CA THR A 220 -29.26 0.46 4.16
C THR A 220 -30.19 1.14 3.17
N VAL A 221 -29.70 2.12 2.42
CA VAL A 221 -30.42 3.01 1.48
C VAL A 221 -31.71 3.60 2.05
N ALA A 222 -31.89 3.56 3.37
CA ALA A 222 -33.05 4.04 4.12
C ALA A 222 -32.62 4.52 5.52
N MET A 223 -33.23 5.63 5.99
CA MET A 223 -33.05 6.19 7.34
C MET A 223 -34.36 6.82 7.88
N ASP A 224 -35.50 6.52 7.26
CA ASP A 224 -36.79 7.11 7.58
C ASP A 224 -37.70 6.21 8.43
N SER A 225 -37.13 5.19 9.07
CA SER A 225 -37.86 4.31 10.00
C SER A 225 -36.98 3.89 11.18
N ASP A 226 -37.57 3.56 12.31
CA ASP A 226 -36.85 3.06 13.50
C ASP A 226 -36.02 1.80 13.18
N ALA A 227 -36.54 0.93 12.33
CA ALA A 227 -35.85 -0.27 11.90
C ALA A 227 -34.58 0.07 11.10
N ALA A 228 -34.67 1.01 10.15
CA ALA A 228 -33.53 1.45 9.33
C ALA A 228 -32.46 2.14 10.20
N VAL A 229 -32.85 3.02 11.11
CA VAL A 229 -31.94 3.70 12.05
C VAL A 229 -31.24 2.70 12.97
N THR A 230 -31.98 1.73 13.51
CA THR A 230 -31.42 0.67 14.36
C THR A 230 -30.44 -0.21 13.59
N SER A 231 -30.80 -0.60 12.37
CA SER A 231 -29.92 -1.38 11.49
C SER A 231 -28.64 -0.64 11.16
N ALA A 232 -28.74 0.64 10.77
CA ALA A 232 -27.56 1.46 10.48
C ALA A 232 -26.61 1.55 11.70
N GLY A 233 -27.15 1.74 12.91
CA GLY A 233 -26.35 1.75 14.14
C GLY A 233 -25.60 0.43 14.37
N LEU A 234 -26.28 -0.71 14.18
CA LEU A 234 -25.66 -2.04 14.28
C LEU A 234 -24.56 -2.23 13.22
N ILE A 235 -24.81 -1.83 11.98
CA ILE A 235 -23.85 -1.93 10.87
C ILE A 235 -22.59 -1.14 11.16
N PHE A 236 -22.71 0.11 11.63
CA PHE A 236 -21.57 0.93 12.04
C PHE A 236 -20.76 0.24 13.13
N PHE A 237 -21.44 -0.26 14.15
CA PHE A 237 -20.79 -0.93 15.28
C PHE A 237 -20.07 -2.21 14.85
N ASN A 238 -20.73 -3.09 14.08
CA ASN A 238 -20.15 -4.33 13.57
C ASN A 238 -18.96 -4.07 12.65
N THR A 239 -19.07 -3.08 11.75
CA THR A 239 -18.00 -2.66 10.85
C THR A 239 -16.76 -2.23 11.62
N ASN A 240 -16.94 -1.35 12.61
CA ASN A 240 -15.85 -0.87 13.46
C ASN A 240 -15.24 -2.00 14.31
N LEU A 241 -16.08 -2.84 14.89
CA LEU A 241 -15.63 -3.91 15.80
C LEU A 241 -14.80 -4.97 15.07
N ALA A 242 -15.23 -5.41 13.88
CA ALA A 242 -14.47 -6.38 13.08
C ALA A 242 -13.09 -5.87 12.72
N ALA A 243 -12.99 -4.61 12.28
CA ALA A 243 -11.70 -3.99 11.93
C ALA A 243 -10.78 -3.86 13.14
N ALA A 244 -11.30 -3.35 14.26
CA ALA A 244 -10.52 -3.15 15.48
C ALA A 244 -9.99 -4.49 16.05
N VAL A 245 -10.84 -5.52 16.09
CA VAL A 245 -10.44 -6.86 16.56
C VAL A 245 -9.42 -7.48 15.61
N ALA A 246 -9.58 -7.35 14.28
CA ALA A 246 -8.62 -7.84 13.32
C ALA A 246 -7.23 -7.21 13.54
N CYS A 247 -7.17 -5.90 13.74
CA CYS A 247 -5.91 -5.20 14.08
C CYS A 247 -5.26 -5.74 15.35
N CYS A 248 -6.03 -5.85 16.44
CA CYS A 248 -5.51 -6.34 17.72
C CYS A 248 -4.97 -7.77 17.61
N VAL A 249 -5.71 -8.64 16.93
CA VAL A 249 -5.29 -10.04 16.73
C VAL A 249 -4.05 -10.12 15.86
N THR A 250 -3.99 -9.37 14.77
CA THR A 250 -2.81 -9.34 13.89
C THR A 250 -1.58 -8.81 14.60
N LEU A 251 -1.72 -7.74 15.40
CA LEU A 251 -0.63 -7.19 16.21
C LEU A 251 -0.07 -8.27 17.15
N ILE A 252 -0.92 -8.97 17.90
CA ILE A 252 -0.51 -10.03 18.83
C ILE A 252 0.09 -11.21 18.05
N PHE A 253 -0.57 -11.65 16.96
CA PHE A 253 -0.13 -12.78 16.16
C PHE A 253 1.24 -12.55 15.53
N THR A 254 1.47 -11.37 14.94
CA THR A 254 2.77 -11.01 14.35
C THR A 254 3.83 -10.81 15.42
N TRP A 255 3.47 -10.28 16.59
CA TRP A 255 4.39 -10.15 17.71
C TRP A 255 4.91 -11.50 18.19
N ILE A 256 4.01 -12.49 18.35
CA ILE A 256 4.40 -13.85 18.72
C ILE A 256 5.23 -14.50 17.61
N ARG A 257 4.83 -14.33 16.34
CA ARG A 257 5.43 -15.01 15.18
C ARG A 257 6.80 -14.45 14.78
N TYR A 258 6.98 -13.12 14.87
CA TYR A 258 8.17 -12.41 14.38
C TYR A 258 9.02 -11.78 15.51
N GLY A 259 8.57 -11.87 16.76
CA GLY A 259 9.23 -11.23 17.90
C GLY A 259 8.97 -9.73 18.04
N LYS A 260 8.33 -9.11 17.04
CA LYS A 260 7.88 -7.70 17.02
C LYS A 260 6.57 -7.60 16.24
N PRO A 261 5.68 -6.65 16.60
CA PRO A 261 4.47 -6.41 15.82
C PRO A 261 4.82 -5.83 14.45
N ASP A 262 4.20 -6.36 13.39
CA ASP A 262 4.39 -5.87 12.02
C ASP A 262 3.36 -4.77 11.70
N VAL A 263 3.86 -3.55 11.44
CA VAL A 263 3.04 -2.37 11.18
C VAL A 263 2.23 -2.54 9.90
N SER A 264 2.86 -3.01 8.83
CA SER A 264 2.22 -3.14 7.53
C SER A 264 1.14 -4.22 7.49
N MET A 265 1.37 -5.35 8.20
CA MET A 265 0.36 -6.38 8.37
C MET A 265 -0.81 -5.89 9.22
N THR A 266 -0.57 -5.10 10.26
CA THR A 266 -1.63 -4.53 11.10
C THR A 266 -2.50 -3.54 10.31
N TYR A 267 -1.92 -2.74 9.41
CA TYR A 267 -2.69 -1.89 8.50
C TYR A 267 -3.55 -2.69 7.54
N ASN A 268 -3.00 -3.74 6.94
CA ASN A 268 -3.77 -4.65 6.10
C ASN A 268 -4.86 -5.39 6.87
N ALA A 269 -4.67 -5.65 8.16
CA ALA A 269 -5.67 -6.30 8.99
C ALA A 269 -6.90 -5.42 9.25
N ALA A 270 -6.71 -4.08 9.40
CA ALA A 270 -7.83 -3.16 9.46
C ALA A 270 -8.72 -3.32 8.22
N LEU A 271 -8.10 -3.29 7.04
CA LEU A 271 -8.81 -3.44 5.78
C LEU A 271 -9.41 -4.85 5.62
N ALA A 272 -8.73 -5.90 6.06
CA ALA A 272 -9.24 -7.27 6.02
C ALA A 272 -10.50 -7.45 6.89
N GLY A 273 -10.51 -6.84 8.08
CA GLY A 273 -11.68 -6.80 8.96
C GLY A 273 -12.86 -6.05 8.33
N LEU A 274 -12.59 -4.88 7.75
CA LEU A 274 -13.59 -4.08 7.04
C LEU A 274 -14.17 -4.83 5.84
N VAL A 275 -13.32 -5.37 4.98
CA VAL A 275 -13.72 -6.14 3.79
C VAL A 275 -14.52 -7.38 4.18
N GLY A 276 -14.03 -8.14 5.15
CA GLY A 276 -14.66 -9.42 5.52
C GLY A 276 -16.04 -9.25 6.16
N ILE A 277 -16.25 -8.20 6.97
CA ILE A 277 -17.55 -7.97 7.62
C ILE A 277 -18.61 -7.39 6.67
N THR A 278 -18.20 -6.84 5.54
CA THR A 278 -19.05 -6.07 4.62
C THR A 278 -20.26 -6.86 4.08
N ALA A 279 -20.14 -8.19 3.90
CA ALA A 279 -21.25 -9.02 3.44
C ALA A 279 -22.33 -9.22 4.50
N GLY A 280 -21.95 -9.28 5.78
CA GLY A 280 -22.85 -9.66 6.86
C GLY A 280 -22.97 -8.65 7.99
N CYS A 281 -22.50 -7.42 7.79
CA CYS A 281 -22.49 -6.39 8.84
C CYS A 281 -23.89 -6.07 9.41
N ASP A 282 -24.96 -6.29 8.63
CA ASP A 282 -26.37 -6.17 9.00
C ASP A 282 -26.97 -7.44 9.61
N ALA A 283 -26.36 -8.59 9.32
CA ALA A 283 -26.93 -9.91 9.58
C ALA A 283 -26.33 -10.62 10.81
N VAL A 284 -25.12 -10.23 11.24
CA VAL A 284 -24.42 -10.87 12.36
C VAL A 284 -24.55 -10.09 13.66
N SER A 285 -24.43 -10.79 14.79
CA SER A 285 -24.37 -10.13 16.10
C SER A 285 -22.98 -9.47 16.31
N PRO A 286 -22.85 -8.52 17.25
CA PRO A 286 -21.54 -7.96 17.62
C PRO A 286 -20.51 -9.03 18.02
N LEU A 287 -20.93 -10.09 18.73
CA LEU A 287 -20.04 -11.21 19.05
C LEU A 287 -19.60 -11.95 17.78
N GLY A 288 -20.52 -12.20 16.84
CA GLY A 288 -20.20 -12.77 15.53
C GLY A 288 -19.20 -11.92 14.76
N SER A 289 -19.42 -10.60 14.73
CA SER A 289 -18.51 -9.64 14.11
C SER A 289 -17.10 -9.67 14.73
N ALA A 290 -17.00 -9.72 16.07
CA ALA A 290 -15.72 -9.83 16.76
C ALA A 290 -14.97 -11.14 16.43
N ILE A 291 -15.69 -12.28 16.40
CA ILE A 291 -15.09 -13.57 16.03
C ILE A 291 -14.62 -13.55 14.57
N MET A 292 -15.43 -13.02 13.66
CA MET A 292 -15.05 -12.84 12.25
C MET A 292 -13.80 -11.97 12.12
N GLY A 293 -13.76 -10.83 12.83
CA GLY A 293 -12.59 -9.96 12.89
C GLY A 293 -11.32 -10.68 13.36
N ALA A 294 -11.43 -11.51 14.41
CA ALA A 294 -10.30 -12.29 14.91
C ALA A 294 -9.79 -13.30 13.86
N VAL A 295 -10.69 -13.95 13.14
CA VAL A 295 -10.32 -14.87 12.04
C VAL A 295 -9.62 -14.09 10.91
N PHE A 296 -10.14 -12.94 10.49
CA PHE A 296 -9.51 -12.12 9.44
C PHE A 296 -8.13 -11.65 9.86
N GLY A 297 -7.94 -11.30 11.13
CA GLY A 297 -6.64 -10.89 11.66
C GLY A 297 -5.54 -11.96 11.58
N VAL A 298 -5.89 -13.24 11.67
CA VAL A 298 -4.95 -14.35 11.46
C VAL A 298 -4.80 -14.66 9.96
N VAL A 299 -5.93 -14.75 9.25
CA VAL A 299 -5.97 -15.15 7.84
C VAL A 299 -5.21 -14.19 6.96
N ILE A 300 -5.28 -12.88 7.21
CA ILE A 300 -4.54 -11.89 6.40
C ILE A 300 -3.04 -12.14 6.40
N VAL A 301 -2.46 -12.45 7.57
CA VAL A 301 -1.03 -12.73 7.70
C VAL A 301 -0.66 -14.00 6.94
N LEU A 302 -1.43 -15.07 7.14
CA LEU A 302 -1.18 -16.35 6.48
C LEU A 302 -1.36 -16.26 4.96
N ALA A 303 -2.35 -15.51 4.49
CA ALA A 303 -2.61 -15.32 3.06
C ALA A 303 -1.49 -14.53 2.38
N VAL A 304 -1.03 -13.43 2.99
CA VAL A 304 0.11 -12.67 2.46
C VAL A 304 1.36 -13.53 2.38
N GLU A 305 1.68 -14.27 3.45
CA GLU A 305 2.82 -15.19 3.44
C GLU A 305 2.67 -16.31 2.40
N PHE A 306 1.46 -16.84 2.21
CA PHE A 306 1.19 -17.87 1.22
C PHE A 306 1.45 -17.34 -0.20
N PHE A 307 0.91 -16.17 -0.56
CA PHE A 307 1.15 -15.61 -1.90
C PHE A 307 2.62 -15.29 -2.13
N ASP A 308 3.29 -14.69 -1.16
CA ASP A 308 4.71 -14.35 -1.29
C ASP A 308 5.62 -15.58 -1.33
N LYS A 309 5.43 -16.55 -0.42
CA LYS A 309 6.40 -17.64 -0.20
C LYS A 309 6.07 -18.90 -0.99
N VAL A 310 4.78 -19.23 -1.16
CA VAL A 310 4.33 -20.50 -1.74
C VAL A 310 3.85 -20.32 -3.17
N ALA A 311 2.86 -19.44 -3.40
CA ALA A 311 2.31 -19.18 -4.72
C ALA A 311 3.27 -18.36 -5.61
N ARG A 312 4.22 -17.64 -5.02
CA ARG A 312 5.19 -16.74 -5.69
C ARG A 312 4.50 -15.71 -6.57
N ILE A 313 3.44 -15.11 -6.02
CA ILE A 313 2.70 -14.02 -6.65
C ILE A 313 3.03 -12.74 -5.88
N ASP A 314 3.67 -11.80 -6.56
CA ASP A 314 4.05 -10.51 -5.98
C ASP A 314 2.86 -9.55 -5.95
N ASP A 315 2.38 -9.28 -4.75
CA ASP A 315 1.32 -8.31 -4.45
C ASP A 315 1.90 -7.21 -3.55
N PRO A 316 2.26 -6.05 -4.11
CA PRO A 316 2.93 -4.98 -3.37
C PRO A 316 2.19 -4.49 -2.14
N VAL A 317 0.86 -4.41 -2.20
CA VAL A 317 0.03 -3.82 -1.15
C VAL A 317 -0.78 -4.83 -0.34
N GLY A 318 -0.89 -6.08 -0.80
CA GLY A 318 -1.69 -7.12 -0.16
C GLY A 318 -3.15 -7.16 -0.60
N ALA A 319 -3.47 -6.55 -1.74
CA ALA A 319 -4.84 -6.46 -2.26
C ALA A 319 -5.49 -7.83 -2.46
N ILE A 320 -4.76 -8.82 -2.94
CA ILE A 320 -5.27 -10.19 -3.14
C ILE A 320 -5.71 -10.80 -1.80
N SER A 321 -4.89 -10.67 -0.77
CA SER A 321 -5.15 -11.23 0.55
C SER A 321 -6.29 -10.48 1.27
N VAL A 322 -6.29 -9.15 1.21
CA VAL A 322 -7.31 -8.30 1.82
C VAL A 322 -8.66 -8.48 1.12
N HIS A 323 -8.71 -8.24 -0.18
CA HIS A 323 -9.98 -8.15 -0.91
C HIS A 323 -10.44 -9.50 -1.47
N GLY A 324 -9.52 -10.30 -2.04
CA GLY A 324 -9.85 -11.61 -2.59
C GLY A 324 -10.14 -12.64 -1.51
N VAL A 325 -9.17 -12.88 -0.62
CA VAL A 325 -9.29 -13.95 0.39
C VAL A 325 -10.27 -13.55 1.49
N CYS A 326 -10.10 -12.38 2.13
CA CYS A 326 -10.98 -11.99 3.23
C CYS A 326 -12.39 -11.61 2.74
N GLY A 327 -12.55 -11.10 1.49
CA GLY A 327 -13.87 -10.87 0.90
C GLY A 327 -14.65 -12.16 0.67
N ALA A 328 -14.03 -13.17 0.06
CA ALA A 328 -14.63 -14.49 -0.11
C ALA A 328 -14.97 -15.15 1.23
N LEU A 329 -14.01 -15.14 2.16
CA LEU A 329 -14.19 -15.73 3.49
C LEU A 329 -15.29 -15.04 4.28
N GLY A 330 -15.39 -13.71 4.21
CA GLY A 330 -16.42 -12.93 4.93
C GLY A 330 -17.82 -13.28 4.48
N THR A 331 -18.03 -13.42 3.17
CA THR A 331 -19.31 -13.86 2.62
C THR A 331 -19.68 -15.28 3.07
N VAL A 332 -18.72 -16.21 3.06
CA VAL A 332 -18.95 -17.57 3.56
C VAL A 332 -19.25 -17.55 5.08
N MET A 333 -18.51 -16.75 5.85
CA MET A 333 -18.72 -16.63 7.29
C MET A 333 -20.07 -15.98 7.64
N THR A 334 -20.65 -15.15 6.76
CA THR A 334 -22.05 -14.70 6.92
C THR A 334 -23.01 -15.89 6.96
N GLY A 335 -22.80 -16.91 6.12
CA GLY A 335 -23.55 -18.17 6.15
C GLY A 335 -23.39 -18.98 7.45
N LEU A 336 -22.33 -18.73 8.22
CA LEU A 336 -22.11 -19.34 9.54
C LEU A 336 -22.76 -18.53 10.68
N PHE A 337 -22.60 -17.20 10.67
CA PHE A 337 -22.85 -16.31 11.81
C PHE A 337 -24.11 -15.46 11.71
N ALA A 338 -24.89 -15.52 10.61
CA ALA A 338 -26.14 -14.78 10.47
C ALA A 338 -27.16 -15.17 11.56
N THR A 339 -27.75 -14.15 12.19
CA THR A 339 -28.68 -14.33 13.32
C THR A 339 -30.13 -14.59 12.92
N GLY A 340 -30.48 -14.34 11.66
CA GLY A 340 -31.83 -14.42 11.13
C GLY A 340 -32.61 -13.10 11.21
N ILE A 341 -31.93 -11.96 11.39
CA ILE A 341 -32.58 -10.64 11.45
C ILE A 341 -32.82 -10.11 10.03
N SER A 342 -31.78 -10.10 9.20
CA SER A 342 -31.83 -9.57 7.82
C SER A 342 -31.81 -10.65 6.74
N THR A 343 -31.51 -11.89 7.12
CA THR A 343 -31.33 -13.04 6.22
C THR A 343 -31.88 -14.31 6.86
N GLU A 344 -31.75 -15.46 6.20
CA GLU A 344 -31.86 -16.76 6.83
C GLU A 344 -30.83 -16.90 7.98
N LYS A 345 -31.16 -17.75 8.95
CA LYS A 345 -30.19 -18.07 10.01
C LYS A 345 -28.98 -18.81 9.47
N GLY A 346 -27.82 -18.44 9.93
CA GLY A 346 -26.58 -19.14 9.67
C GLY A 346 -26.47 -20.47 10.43
N LEU A 347 -25.47 -21.26 10.06
CA LEU A 347 -25.28 -22.60 10.64
C LEU A 347 -25.20 -22.59 12.17
N PHE A 348 -24.47 -21.65 12.78
CA PHE A 348 -24.29 -21.58 14.23
C PHE A 348 -25.54 -21.07 14.99
N TYR A 349 -26.52 -20.54 14.28
CA TYR A 349 -27.80 -20.08 14.83
C TYR A 349 -28.96 -21.02 14.48
N GLY A 350 -28.65 -22.26 14.06
CA GLY A 350 -29.63 -23.30 13.80
C GLY A 350 -30.29 -23.23 12.42
N GLY A 351 -29.74 -22.50 11.46
CA GLY A 351 -30.26 -22.41 10.08
C GLY A 351 -29.92 -23.60 9.18
N GLY A 352 -29.13 -24.57 9.69
CA GLY A 352 -28.67 -25.69 8.86
C GLY A 352 -27.66 -25.26 7.79
N PHE A 353 -27.45 -26.12 6.77
CA PHE A 353 -26.44 -25.91 5.74
C PHE A 353 -26.94 -25.14 4.51
N HIS A 354 -28.25 -24.84 4.42
CA HIS A 354 -28.83 -24.23 3.21
C HIS A 354 -28.19 -22.87 2.92
N PHE A 355 -28.28 -21.93 3.86
CA PHE A 355 -27.75 -20.59 3.67
C PHE A 355 -26.23 -20.59 3.48
N LEU A 356 -25.47 -21.38 4.25
CA LEU A 356 -24.03 -21.55 4.04
C LEU A 356 -23.72 -22.09 2.64
N GLY A 357 -24.52 -23.02 2.14
CA GLY A 357 -24.39 -23.57 0.80
C GLY A 357 -24.61 -22.51 -0.29
N VAL A 358 -25.66 -21.68 -0.14
CA VAL A 358 -25.94 -20.57 -1.06
C VAL A 358 -24.81 -19.55 -1.07
N GLN A 359 -24.31 -19.14 0.11
CA GLN A 359 -23.17 -18.21 0.23
C GLN A 359 -21.91 -18.78 -0.43
N SER A 360 -21.61 -20.05 -0.19
CA SER A 360 -20.43 -20.71 -0.79
C SER A 360 -20.56 -20.83 -2.31
N LEU A 361 -21.74 -21.20 -2.81
CA LEU A 361 -22.03 -21.30 -4.25
C LEU A 361 -21.85 -19.94 -4.94
N GLY A 362 -22.39 -18.86 -4.33
CA GLY A 362 -22.25 -17.51 -4.87
C GLY A 362 -20.80 -17.07 -4.96
N VAL A 363 -20.02 -17.26 -3.90
CA VAL A 363 -18.57 -16.96 -3.89
C VAL A 363 -17.85 -17.70 -5.01
N VAL A 364 -18.04 -19.01 -5.12
CA VAL A 364 -17.36 -19.82 -6.15
C VAL A 364 -17.78 -19.42 -7.57
N SER A 365 -19.07 -19.19 -7.78
CA SER A 365 -19.60 -18.82 -9.11
C SER A 365 -19.12 -17.45 -9.58
N VAL A 366 -19.13 -16.45 -8.70
CA VAL A 366 -18.62 -15.11 -9.02
C VAL A 366 -17.11 -15.17 -9.24
N ALA A 367 -16.35 -15.86 -8.38
CA ALA A 367 -14.91 -16.00 -8.56
C ALA A 367 -14.55 -16.68 -9.87
N ALA A 368 -15.26 -17.77 -10.25
CA ALA A 368 -15.03 -18.46 -11.51
C ALA A 368 -15.35 -17.58 -12.72
N TYR A 369 -16.49 -16.90 -12.72
CA TYR A 369 -16.86 -15.94 -13.76
C TYR A 369 -15.81 -14.85 -13.95
N VAL A 370 -15.45 -14.18 -12.87
CA VAL A 370 -14.47 -13.08 -12.90
C VAL A 370 -13.11 -13.59 -13.39
N ALA A 371 -12.65 -14.75 -12.87
CA ALA A 371 -11.36 -15.34 -13.27
C ALA A 371 -11.31 -15.63 -14.78
N VAL A 372 -12.38 -16.18 -15.35
CA VAL A 372 -12.45 -16.48 -16.78
C VAL A 372 -12.40 -15.19 -17.61
N ILE A 373 -13.29 -14.24 -17.32
CA ILE A 373 -13.41 -13.02 -18.15
C ILE A 373 -12.16 -12.16 -18.03
N ILE A 374 -11.62 -11.94 -16.82
CA ILE A 374 -10.42 -11.11 -16.67
C ILE A 374 -9.18 -11.77 -17.27
N THR A 375 -9.10 -13.11 -17.27
CA THR A 375 -8.02 -13.84 -17.97
C THR A 375 -8.07 -13.57 -19.47
N ILE A 376 -9.26 -13.56 -20.06
CA ILE A 376 -9.43 -13.21 -21.48
C ILE A 376 -8.99 -11.78 -21.74
N VAL A 377 -9.44 -10.81 -20.93
CA VAL A 377 -9.07 -9.40 -21.05
C VAL A 377 -7.56 -9.21 -20.97
N PHE A 378 -6.93 -9.74 -19.90
CA PHE A 378 -5.47 -9.62 -19.75
C PHE A 378 -4.69 -10.36 -20.84
N SER A 379 -5.21 -11.48 -21.36
CA SER A 379 -4.56 -12.19 -22.46
C SER A 379 -4.60 -11.39 -23.77
N ILE A 380 -5.70 -10.72 -24.06
CA ILE A 380 -5.82 -9.81 -25.20
C ILE A 380 -4.84 -8.63 -25.03
N LEU A 381 -4.87 -7.95 -23.89
CA LEU A 381 -3.96 -6.84 -23.62
C LEU A 381 -2.48 -7.24 -23.73
N LYS A 382 -2.12 -8.39 -23.16
CA LYS A 382 -0.75 -8.91 -23.22
C LYS A 382 -0.27 -9.16 -24.65
N LYS A 383 -1.17 -9.61 -25.55
CA LYS A 383 -0.85 -9.92 -26.96
C LYS A 383 -0.89 -8.71 -27.88
N THR A 384 -1.58 -7.63 -27.50
CA THR A 384 -1.77 -6.44 -28.34
C THR A 384 -0.84 -5.30 -27.94
N ILE A 385 -1.14 -4.62 -26.85
CA ILE A 385 -0.39 -3.42 -26.40
C ILE A 385 0.70 -3.75 -25.36
N GLY A 386 0.72 -4.99 -24.85
CA GLY A 386 1.54 -5.39 -23.72
C GLY A 386 0.89 -5.05 -22.37
N LEU A 387 1.11 -5.88 -21.37
CA LEU A 387 0.57 -5.70 -20.03
C LEU A 387 1.61 -5.09 -19.08
N ARG A 388 2.89 -5.43 -19.27
CA ARG A 388 4.02 -5.01 -18.43
C ARG A 388 4.90 -4.02 -19.19
N VAL A 389 5.46 -3.06 -18.47
CA VAL A 389 6.53 -2.19 -18.96
C VAL A 389 7.83 -2.95 -19.18
N ASP A 390 8.78 -2.38 -19.92
CA ASP A 390 10.10 -2.98 -20.12
C ASP A 390 10.93 -2.91 -18.84
N ALA A 391 11.98 -3.74 -18.74
CA ALA A 391 12.80 -3.83 -17.54
C ALA A 391 13.49 -2.50 -17.17
N GLU A 392 13.95 -1.76 -18.16
CA GLU A 392 14.59 -0.44 -17.96
C GLU A 392 13.60 0.57 -17.39
N GLU A 393 12.37 0.58 -17.88
CA GLU A 393 11.28 1.44 -17.39
C GLU A 393 10.90 1.09 -15.94
N GLU A 394 10.81 -0.19 -15.60
CA GLU A 394 10.52 -0.63 -14.24
C GLU A 394 11.65 -0.26 -13.27
N ILE A 395 12.91 -0.33 -13.72
CA ILE A 395 14.07 0.07 -12.93
C ILE A 395 14.10 1.59 -12.74
N ALA A 396 13.85 2.36 -13.80
CA ALA A 396 13.81 3.82 -13.73
C ALA A 396 12.67 4.34 -12.86
N GLY A 397 11.50 3.70 -12.94
CA GLY A 397 10.27 4.11 -12.26
C GLY A 397 9.23 4.69 -13.21
N LEU A 398 7.97 4.37 -12.95
CA LEU A 398 6.85 4.69 -13.86
C LEU A 398 6.47 6.17 -13.85
N ASP A 399 6.87 6.92 -12.82
CA ASP A 399 6.64 8.37 -12.79
C ASP A 399 7.35 9.06 -13.96
N VAL A 400 8.59 8.68 -14.21
CA VAL A 400 9.40 9.26 -15.31
C VAL A 400 8.97 8.71 -16.66
N THR A 401 8.83 7.40 -16.77
CA THR A 401 8.69 6.72 -18.07
C THR A 401 7.27 6.83 -18.63
N GLU A 402 6.24 6.75 -17.78
CA GLU A 402 4.83 6.80 -18.21
C GLU A 402 4.24 8.21 -18.16
N HIS A 403 4.80 9.12 -17.33
CA HIS A 403 4.21 10.45 -17.11
C HIS A 403 5.18 11.61 -17.31
N GLY A 404 6.48 11.36 -17.54
CA GLY A 404 7.50 12.43 -17.63
C GLY A 404 7.70 13.18 -16.32
N LEU A 405 7.26 12.63 -15.18
CA LEU A 405 7.34 13.24 -13.87
C LEU A 405 8.65 12.82 -13.20
N LEU A 406 9.60 13.74 -13.04
CA LEU A 406 10.90 13.43 -12.43
C LEU A 406 10.76 12.92 -10.99
N THR A 407 9.84 13.49 -10.23
CA THR A 407 9.51 13.06 -8.86
C THR A 407 8.15 13.61 -8.44
N ALA A 408 7.39 12.85 -7.66
CA ALA A 408 6.22 13.35 -6.96
C ALA A 408 6.57 14.18 -5.72
N TYR A 409 7.85 14.25 -5.34
CA TYR A 409 8.37 14.88 -4.13
C TYR A 409 9.39 15.96 -4.49
N ALA A 410 8.93 17.11 -4.99
CA ALA A 410 9.82 18.22 -5.31
C ALA A 410 10.57 18.71 -4.06
N GLY A 411 11.88 18.84 -4.16
CA GLY A 411 12.75 19.32 -3.08
C GLY A 411 13.19 18.26 -2.05
N PHE A 412 12.77 16.99 -2.18
CA PHE A 412 13.25 15.89 -1.36
C PHE A 412 14.33 15.08 -2.10
N ALA A 413 15.45 14.79 -1.43
CA ALA A 413 16.44 13.85 -1.94
C ALA A 413 15.88 12.43 -1.83
N MET A 414 15.78 11.73 -2.96
CA MET A 414 15.44 10.31 -2.99
C MET A 414 16.68 9.50 -2.63
N SER A 415 16.62 8.66 -1.60
CA SER A 415 17.65 7.62 -1.41
C SER A 415 17.56 6.64 -2.57
N PRO A 416 18.68 6.32 -3.25
CA PRO A 416 18.65 5.26 -4.26
C PRO A 416 18.13 3.97 -3.63
N ASP A 417 17.14 3.36 -4.25
CA ASP A 417 16.72 2.00 -3.86
C ASP A 417 17.94 1.09 -4.03
N THR A 418 18.43 0.53 -2.96
CA THR A 418 19.46 -0.51 -3.01
C THR A 418 18.82 -1.81 -3.50
N ILE A 419 18.55 -1.88 -4.81
CA ILE A 419 18.32 -3.14 -5.47
C ILE A 419 19.71 -3.74 -5.68
N THR A 420 20.13 -4.60 -4.76
CA THR A 420 21.26 -5.49 -5.04
C THR A 420 20.75 -6.56 -5.99
N ASP A 421 20.73 -6.25 -7.28
CA ASP A 421 20.61 -7.27 -8.31
C ASP A 421 21.98 -7.89 -8.51
N ASP A 422 22.20 -9.08 -7.92
CA ASP A 422 23.39 -9.90 -8.15
C ASP A 422 23.42 -10.49 -9.57
N SER A 423 22.54 -10.11 -10.48
CA SER A 423 22.36 -10.80 -11.76
C SER A 423 22.63 -9.98 -13.01
N THR A 424 22.80 -8.67 -12.91
CA THR A 424 23.29 -7.86 -14.03
C THR A 424 24.53 -7.08 -13.61
N PRO A 425 25.65 -7.17 -14.32
CA PRO A 425 26.64 -6.13 -14.24
C PRO A 425 25.92 -4.86 -14.68
N VAL A 426 25.71 -3.91 -13.75
CA VAL A 426 25.43 -2.53 -14.15
C VAL A 426 26.55 -2.20 -15.13
N ALA A 427 26.21 -1.97 -16.39
CA ALA A 427 27.14 -1.34 -17.30
C ALA A 427 27.42 0.03 -16.69
N VAL A 428 28.48 0.10 -15.90
CA VAL A 428 29.07 1.36 -15.47
C VAL A 428 29.37 2.06 -16.77
N ALA A 429 28.70 3.17 -17.02
CA ALA A 429 28.99 4.01 -18.17
C ALA A 429 30.49 4.24 -18.19
N GLY A 430 31.19 3.61 -19.17
CA GLY A 430 32.59 3.70 -19.48
C GLY A 430 33.52 3.60 -18.27
N GLU A 431 34.03 2.40 -17.97
CA GLU A 431 35.28 2.31 -17.22
C GLU A 431 36.31 3.15 -17.95
N THR A 432 36.68 4.30 -17.36
CA THR A 432 37.84 5.06 -17.84
C THR A 432 39.07 4.18 -17.62
N PRO A 433 39.79 3.77 -18.67
CA PRO A 433 40.97 2.94 -18.50
C PRO A 433 41.95 3.61 -17.53
N VAL A 434 42.59 2.84 -16.64
CA VAL A 434 43.56 3.35 -15.67
C VAL A 434 44.66 4.16 -16.36
N ALA A 435 44.95 3.90 -17.64
CA ALA A 435 45.88 4.67 -18.48
C ALA A 435 45.43 6.12 -18.79
N GLU A 436 44.12 6.42 -18.66
CA GLU A 436 43.54 7.75 -18.86
C GLU A 436 43.35 8.52 -17.54
N ALA A 437 43.61 7.90 -16.39
CA ALA A 437 43.59 8.58 -15.12
C ALA A 437 44.69 9.63 -15.06
N ILE A 438 44.31 10.90 -14.91
CA ILE A 438 45.29 12.00 -14.73
C ILE A 438 45.97 11.78 -13.37
N PRO A 439 47.29 11.53 -13.32
CA PRO A 439 47.97 11.35 -12.04
C PRO A 439 47.91 12.65 -11.24
N VAL A 440 47.28 12.57 -10.04
CA VAL A 440 47.32 13.68 -9.09
C VAL A 440 48.78 13.86 -8.63
N LYS A 441 49.42 14.94 -9.05
CA LYS A 441 50.76 15.31 -8.52
C LYS A 441 50.60 15.61 -7.05
N LYS A 442 51.28 14.85 -6.16
CA LYS A 442 51.48 15.26 -4.77
C LYS A 442 52.16 16.63 -4.79
N VAL A 443 51.44 17.66 -4.33
CA VAL A 443 52.07 18.93 -4.01
C VAL A 443 52.93 18.68 -2.77
N PRO A 444 54.23 19.07 -2.74
CA PRO A 444 55.05 18.90 -1.56
C PRO A 444 54.42 19.61 -0.37
N ALA A 445 54.35 18.96 0.79
CA ALA A 445 53.89 19.60 2.00
C ALA A 445 54.69 20.89 2.23
N PHE A 446 53.95 22.00 2.53
CA PHE A 446 54.58 23.27 2.86
C PHE A 446 55.61 23.09 3.98
N THR A 447 56.85 23.43 3.73
CA THR A 447 58.00 23.35 4.68
C THR A 447 58.34 24.68 5.33
N ASP A 448 57.39 25.64 5.32
CA ASP A 448 57.64 27.02 5.76
C ASP A 448 57.26 27.33 7.22
N GLY A 449 56.96 26.30 8.05
CA GLY A 449 56.58 26.52 9.45
C GLY A 449 55.17 27.03 9.68
N SER A 450 54.33 27.11 8.66
CA SER A 450 52.91 27.49 8.78
C SER A 450 52.11 26.44 9.57
N PRO A 451 51.04 26.83 10.28
CA PRO A 451 50.21 25.92 11.05
C PRO A 451 49.59 24.87 10.14
N LYS A 452 49.76 23.59 10.50
CA LYS A 452 49.19 22.48 9.76
C LYS A 452 47.69 22.39 10.05
N PHE A 453 46.85 22.28 9.01
CA PHE A 453 45.42 22.02 9.12
C PHE A 453 45.15 20.54 8.95
N THR A 454 44.33 20.01 9.82
CA THR A 454 43.95 18.59 9.76
C THR A 454 42.43 18.44 9.87
N LYS A 455 41.83 17.75 8.91
CA LYS A 455 40.45 17.32 8.98
C LYS A 455 40.39 15.96 9.67
N ILE A 456 39.56 15.85 10.69
CA ILE A 456 39.25 14.61 11.38
C ILE A 456 37.78 14.27 11.05
N GLU A 457 37.58 13.17 10.37
CA GLU A 457 36.26 12.63 10.05
C GLU A 457 35.98 11.47 10.98
N VAL A 458 34.86 11.56 11.72
CA VAL A 458 34.42 10.53 12.68
C VAL A 458 33.11 9.95 12.22
N ILE A 459 33.09 8.67 11.86
CA ILE A 459 31.85 7.95 11.56
C ILE A 459 31.46 7.15 12.79
N CYS A 460 30.28 7.42 13.37
CA CYS A 460 29.81 6.75 14.60
C CYS A 460 28.29 6.47 14.58
N LYS A 461 27.81 5.81 15.62
CA LYS A 461 26.37 5.61 15.85
C LYS A 461 25.71 6.93 16.23
N GLU A 462 24.52 7.21 15.70
CA GLU A 462 23.73 8.41 16.03
C GLU A 462 23.53 8.58 17.54
N ALA A 463 23.24 7.50 18.25
CA ALA A 463 23.06 7.50 19.72
C ALA A 463 24.31 8.00 20.52
N ARG A 464 25.47 8.15 19.87
CA ARG A 464 26.71 8.63 20.48
C ARG A 464 27.08 10.05 20.06
N LEU A 465 26.30 10.67 19.19
CA LEU A 465 26.58 12.01 18.65
C LEU A 465 26.65 13.08 19.74
N ASP A 466 25.68 13.12 20.65
CA ASP A 466 25.65 14.13 21.72
C ASP A 466 26.82 13.98 22.69
N ALA A 467 27.18 12.74 23.03
CA ALA A 467 28.35 12.47 23.87
C ALA A 467 29.66 12.90 23.18
N LEU A 468 29.79 12.62 21.87
CA LEU A 468 30.92 13.09 21.08
C LEU A 468 30.98 14.62 21.01
N LYS A 469 29.89 15.28 20.70
CA LYS A 469 29.77 16.74 20.63
C LYS A 469 30.21 17.39 21.94
N ASN A 470 29.68 16.93 23.07
CA ASN A 470 30.01 17.47 24.39
C ASN A 470 31.50 17.29 24.72
N ALA A 471 32.06 16.12 24.40
CA ALA A 471 33.47 15.86 24.62
C ALA A 471 34.40 16.70 23.73
N MET A 472 34.03 16.97 22.49
CA MET A 472 34.77 17.84 21.58
C MET A 472 34.73 19.29 22.05
N THR A 473 33.56 19.77 22.49
CA THR A 473 33.42 21.12 23.07
C THR A 473 34.30 21.29 24.31
N ALA A 474 34.37 20.28 25.16
CA ALA A 474 35.20 20.30 26.39
C ALA A 474 36.71 20.43 26.10
N ILE A 475 37.21 20.03 24.94
CA ILE A 475 38.60 20.20 24.51
C ILE A 475 38.84 21.42 23.62
N GLY A 476 37.83 22.31 23.52
CA GLY A 476 37.94 23.59 22.79
C GLY A 476 37.60 23.53 21.29
N ILE A 477 36.89 22.49 20.84
CA ILE A 477 36.40 22.41 19.47
C ILE A 477 34.99 23.01 19.41
N THR A 478 34.83 24.13 18.69
CA THR A 478 33.60 24.89 18.55
C THR A 478 32.86 24.60 17.24
N GLY A 479 33.60 24.25 16.17
CA GLY A 479 33.06 24.01 14.83
C GLY A 479 33.05 22.53 14.46
N MET A 480 31.89 21.98 14.15
CA MET A 480 31.70 20.62 13.64
C MET A 480 30.61 20.58 12.57
N THR A 481 30.82 19.84 11.50
CA THR A 481 29.81 19.56 10.49
C THR A 481 29.31 18.13 10.66
N VAL A 482 27.97 17.95 10.74
CA VAL A 482 27.36 16.64 10.94
C VAL A 482 26.52 16.29 9.73
N SER A 483 26.74 15.07 9.20
CA SER A 483 25.97 14.50 8.10
C SER A 483 25.46 13.11 8.48
N HIS A 484 24.23 12.80 8.06
CA HIS A 484 23.72 11.43 8.20
C HIS A 484 24.21 10.60 7.03
N VAL A 485 24.77 9.43 7.33
CA VAL A 485 25.32 8.51 6.34
C VAL A 485 24.84 7.08 6.59
N LEU A 486 24.84 6.27 5.55
CA LEU A 486 24.53 4.85 5.65
C LEU A 486 25.83 4.05 5.56
N GLY A 487 26.08 3.21 6.55
CA GLY A 487 27.27 2.36 6.62
C GLY A 487 26.96 0.89 6.34
N CYS A 488 27.74 0.28 5.44
CA CYS A 488 27.76 -1.16 5.20
C CYS A 488 29.02 -1.78 5.80
N GLY A 489 28.88 -2.94 6.46
CA GLY A 489 30.03 -3.63 7.04
C GLY A 489 29.68 -4.95 7.74
N VAL A 490 30.62 -5.47 8.51
CA VAL A 490 30.47 -6.74 9.25
C VAL A 490 29.34 -6.69 10.29
N GLN A 491 28.98 -5.50 10.76
CA GLN A 491 27.85 -5.31 11.68
C GLN A 491 26.55 -5.53 10.91
N LYS A 492 25.90 -6.67 11.16
CA LYS A 492 24.52 -6.90 10.69
C LYS A 492 23.53 -6.30 11.68
N GLY A 493 22.49 -5.62 11.17
CA GLY A 493 21.36 -5.18 11.99
C GLY A 493 20.62 -6.37 12.61
N LYS A 494 19.79 -6.11 13.64
CA LYS A 494 18.83 -7.13 14.09
C LYS A 494 17.89 -7.44 12.93
N PRO A 495 17.56 -8.72 12.69
CA PRO A 495 16.63 -9.06 11.62
C PRO A 495 15.31 -8.33 11.85
N GLU A 496 14.90 -7.54 10.89
CA GLU A 496 13.59 -6.93 10.81
C GLU A 496 12.74 -7.76 9.88
N TYR A 497 11.42 -7.75 10.08
CA TYR A 497 10.51 -8.46 9.20
C TYR A 497 9.56 -7.44 8.54
N TYR A 498 9.39 -7.58 7.25
CA TYR A 498 8.38 -6.85 6.49
C TYR A 498 7.47 -7.87 5.81
N ARG A 499 6.19 -7.89 6.20
CA ARG A 499 5.19 -8.84 5.70
C ARG A 499 5.65 -10.31 5.82
N GLY A 500 6.30 -10.63 6.97
CA GLY A 500 6.81 -11.97 7.26
C GLY A 500 8.07 -12.38 6.49
N ILE A 501 8.70 -11.46 5.75
CA ILE A 501 9.97 -11.66 5.06
C ILE A 501 11.06 -10.97 5.86
N PRO A 502 12.18 -11.66 6.18
CA PRO A 502 13.30 -11.01 6.84
C PRO A 502 13.91 -9.94 5.92
N VAL A 503 14.09 -8.74 6.47
CA VAL A 503 14.80 -7.63 5.82
C VAL A 503 16.27 -7.75 6.24
N GLU A 504 17.15 -8.00 5.28
CA GLU A 504 18.59 -7.88 5.53
C GLU A 504 18.94 -6.39 5.56
N ALA A 505 19.14 -5.85 6.76
CA ALA A 505 19.66 -4.50 6.91
C ALA A 505 21.14 -4.49 6.50
N THR A 506 21.42 -4.29 5.22
CA THR A 506 22.78 -4.19 4.68
C THR A 506 23.40 -2.84 4.96
N LEU A 507 22.57 -1.80 5.13
CA LEU A 507 22.96 -0.43 5.43
C LEU A 507 22.41 -0.02 6.80
N LEU A 508 23.30 0.43 7.68
CA LEU A 508 22.94 0.92 9.00
C LEU A 508 23.09 2.43 9.08
N PRO A 509 22.14 3.16 9.71
CA PRO A 509 22.27 4.58 9.91
C PRO A 509 23.45 4.90 10.80
N LYS A 510 24.27 5.85 10.37
CA LYS A 510 25.44 6.39 11.05
C LYS A 510 25.44 7.90 10.93
N VAL A 511 26.24 8.56 11.72
CA VAL A 511 26.56 9.97 11.54
C VAL A 511 28.04 10.11 11.22
N GLN A 512 28.33 11.01 10.30
CA GLN A 512 29.68 11.48 10.00
C GLN A 512 29.84 12.87 10.60
N VAL A 513 30.87 13.04 11.39
CA VAL A 513 31.24 14.31 12.02
C VAL A 513 32.58 14.75 11.49
N ASP A 514 32.60 15.88 10.80
CA ASP A 514 33.79 16.51 10.24
C ASP A 514 34.28 17.65 11.13
N ILE A 515 35.54 17.60 11.51
CA ILE A 515 36.19 18.57 12.39
C ILE A 515 37.49 18.99 11.72
N VAL A 516 37.71 20.30 11.58
CA VAL A 516 39.00 20.83 11.09
C VAL A 516 39.72 21.50 12.25
N VAL A 517 40.94 21.08 12.52
CA VAL A 517 41.75 21.58 13.65
C VAL A 517 43.10 22.10 13.19
N SER A 518 43.60 23.11 13.92
CA SER A 518 44.96 23.62 13.82
C SER A 518 45.64 23.77 15.18
N LYS A 519 44.94 24.39 16.16
CA LYS A 519 45.45 24.60 17.55
C LYS A 519 45.40 23.36 18.41
N VAL A 520 44.23 22.66 18.38
CA VAL A 520 44.04 21.48 19.21
C VAL A 520 44.82 20.32 18.60
N PRO A 521 45.69 19.66 19.38
CA PRO A 521 46.49 18.54 18.86
C PRO A 521 45.59 17.41 18.31
N VAL A 522 45.82 16.96 17.10
CA VAL A 522 45.06 15.88 16.44
C VAL A 522 44.96 14.65 17.35
N ARG A 523 46.03 14.31 18.05
CA ARG A 523 46.06 13.15 18.97
C ARG A 523 45.04 13.31 20.09
N THR A 524 44.91 14.50 20.67
CA THR A 524 43.91 14.81 21.71
C THR A 524 42.48 14.58 21.21
N VAL A 525 42.17 15.06 20.01
CA VAL A 525 40.84 14.88 19.39
C VAL A 525 40.56 13.40 19.16
N VAL A 526 41.50 12.67 18.59
CA VAL A 526 41.35 11.24 18.29
C VAL A 526 41.16 10.43 19.56
N GLU A 527 41.98 10.64 20.61
CA GLU A 527 41.87 9.89 21.88
C GLU A 527 40.59 10.25 22.62
N THR A 528 40.14 11.50 22.58
CA THR A 528 38.87 11.93 23.16
C THR A 528 37.69 11.25 22.44
N ALA A 529 37.69 11.25 21.12
CA ALA A 529 36.65 10.58 20.33
C ALA A 529 36.64 9.06 20.62
N LYS A 530 37.79 8.42 20.61
CA LYS A 530 37.91 7.00 20.96
C LYS A 530 37.35 6.67 22.34
N LYS A 531 37.67 7.46 23.35
CA LYS A 531 37.23 7.26 24.73
C LYS A 531 35.70 7.33 24.84
N VAL A 532 35.06 8.26 24.12
CA VAL A 532 33.61 8.46 24.19
C VAL A 532 32.85 7.46 23.36
N LEU A 533 33.39 7.07 22.19
CA LEU A 533 32.72 6.19 21.24
C LEU A 533 32.89 4.70 21.55
N TYR A 534 33.93 4.33 22.32
CA TYR A 534 34.23 2.94 22.61
C TYR A 534 33.14 2.26 23.45
N THR A 535 32.61 1.15 22.94
CA THR A 535 31.65 0.29 23.64
C THR A 535 32.17 -1.15 23.80
N GLY A 536 33.32 -1.48 23.19
CA GLY A 536 33.85 -2.83 23.16
C GLY A 536 33.16 -3.77 22.16
N HIS A 537 32.28 -3.23 21.32
CA HIS A 537 31.54 -4.02 20.35
C HIS A 537 31.80 -3.55 18.91
N ILE A 538 31.68 -4.47 17.97
CA ILE A 538 31.77 -4.14 16.53
C ILE A 538 30.73 -3.07 16.19
N GLY A 539 31.14 -2.02 15.46
CA GLY A 539 30.27 -0.93 15.02
C GLY A 539 30.40 0.38 15.78
N ASP A 540 31.42 0.52 16.66
CA ASP A 540 31.72 1.76 17.38
C ASP A 540 32.10 2.91 16.46
N GLY A 541 32.55 2.62 15.25
CA GLY A 541 32.86 3.62 14.24
C GLY A 541 34.29 3.57 13.73
N LYS A 542 34.65 4.58 12.95
CA LYS A 542 36.01 4.79 12.41
C LYS A 542 36.36 6.27 12.46
N ILE A 543 37.63 6.57 12.60
CA ILE A 543 38.16 7.93 12.58
C ILE A 543 39.20 7.98 11.44
N PHE A 544 38.98 8.92 10.52
CA PHE A 544 39.90 9.21 9.43
C PHE A 544 40.55 10.56 9.66
N VAL A 545 41.82 10.68 9.28
CA VAL A 545 42.62 11.90 9.48
C VAL A 545 43.22 12.30 8.14
N TYR A 546 42.90 13.52 7.72
CA TYR A 546 43.34 14.05 6.41
C TYR A 546 44.10 15.34 6.59
N ASP A 547 45.13 15.55 5.76
CA ASP A 547 45.78 16.86 5.62
C ASP A 547 44.85 17.77 4.81
N VAL A 548 44.69 19.01 5.26
CA VAL A 548 43.91 20.05 4.57
C VAL A 548 44.90 21.08 4.03
N GLU A 549 44.86 21.32 2.74
CA GLU A 549 45.79 22.28 2.07
C GLU A 549 45.54 23.70 2.51
N ASN A 550 44.25 24.12 2.57
CA ASN A 550 43.87 25.48 2.89
C ASN A 550 42.43 25.51 3.45
N VAL A 551 42.09 26.54 4.18
CA VAL A 551 40.75 26.85 4.65
C VAL A 551 40.43 28.29 4.25
N VAL A 552 39.25 28.52 3.64
CA VAL A 552 38.80 29.86 3.22
C VAL A 552 37.46 30.18 3.89
N LYS A 553 37.39 31.31 4.56
CA LYS A 553 36.16 31.82 5.19
C LYS A 553 35.32 32.55 4.15
N VAL A 554 34.16 32.00 3.78
CA VAL A 554 33.33 32.52 2.67
C VAL A 554 32.87 33.96 2.94
N ARG A 555 32.57 34.31 4.18
CA ARG A 555 32.06 35.64 4.56
C ARG A 555 33.09 36.75 4.37
N THR A 556 34.36 36.51 4.69
CA THR A 556 35.43 37.55 4.75
C THR A 556 36.52 37.36 3.68
N GLY A 557 36.58 36.17 3.05
CA GLY A 557 37.69 35.82 2.15
C GLY A 557 39.00 35.53 2.86
N GLU A 558 39.04 35.49 4.18
CA GLU A 558 40.22 35.13 4.98
C GLU A 558 40.62 33.67 4.67
N GLU A 559 41.94 33.44 4.63
CA GLU A 559 42.50 32.15 4.35
C GLU A 559 43.40 31.65 5.50
N GLY A 560 43.62 30.34 5.49
CA GLY A 560 44.52 29.70 6.44
C GLY A 560 44.03 29.78 7.88
N TYR A 561 44.92 30.12 8.80
CA TYR A 561 44.66 30.12 10.24
C TYR A 561 43.56 31.12 10.64
N ALA A 562 43.51 32.28 10.04
CA ALA A 562 42.51 33.31 10.30
C ALA A 562 41.09 32.85 9.95
N ALA A 563 40.98 32.01 8.91
CA ALA A 563 39.70 31.46 8.45
C ALA A 563 39.06 30.48 9.48
N LEU A 564 39.85 29.88 10.38
CA LEU A 564 39.39 28.98 11.42
C LEU A 564 39.02 29.67 12.74
N GLN A 565 39.24 30.98 12.85
CA GLN A 565 38.92 31.74 14.04
C GLN A 565 37.50 32.31 13.89
N ASP A 566 36.62 31.95 14.84
CA ASP A 566 35.32 32.61 15.01
C ASP A 566 35.51 33.69 16.09
N ASP A 567 35.75 34.91 15.68
CA ASP A 567 35.65 36.10 16.51
C ASP A 567 34.23 36.64 16.46
#